data_08188b6f1d5d55a12d689365627a9188
#
_entry.id   08188b6f1d5d55a12d689365627a9188
#
_cell.length_a   1.000
_cell.length_b   1.000
_cell.length_c   1.000
_cell.angle_alpha   90.00
_cell.angle_beta   90.00
_cell.angle_gamma   90.00
#
_symmetry.space_group_name_H-M   'P 1'
#
loop_
_entity.id
_entity.type
_entity.pdbx_description
1 polymer ?
#
loop_
_entity_poly.entity_id
_entity_poly.type
_entity_poly.pdbx_seq_one_letter_code
_entity_poly.pdbx_strand_id
1 'polypeptide(L)'
;MSSMGIAVVATGLSLVLIFVWMISLSMRKQRLEAERKARKAAYRKAMQKAREQERKEREFKAETGHISTILFLAKEAERDNIKQALYWYDKAAKLDNVTGMYGIVRLSERMREDVILKEQANFWLTAIAGLEGDINAKFATGKALVFGRGIEKNIPKGHQLIETAAEEGCIDAMLYMGEWLLSPENTAGHRADALYWFIKAAEKGSADGKIQVGLCYLNGVGVEKSMVKGCYWLENAAEGGSAEAMYHAGKAWKDTGKTGNAIAYVWLFLSANMGYEPARVLRDEVAGNIGVDVVVGLQSISKPLQRKLTSGRVKKHSIIRALNKVYKREAYFPDEDELTEVPNDEHKQETHVWESTQDLNLKPEMTAVTTEKPAATQSAKQKPSKETLDFTQNFLEP
;
A
#
# COMPACT_ATOMS: atom_id res chain seq x y z
N MET A 1 67.25 86.83 -30.25
CA MET A 1 67.01 85.42 -30.29
C MET A 1 66.87 85.02 -31.74
N SER A 2 67.73 84.13 -32.19
CA SER A 2 67.78 83.75 -33.59
C SER A 2 66.53 82.94 -33.99
N SER A 3 66.00 83.14 -35.18
CA SER A 3 64.80 82.44 -35.76
C SER A 3 64.90 80.89 -35.63
N MET A 4 66.10 80.43 -35.56
CA MET A 4 66.38 78.96 -35.35
C MET A 4 66.01 78.44 -33.95
N GLY A 5 66.18 79.29 -32.90
CA GLY A 5 65.82 78.91 -31.54
C GLY A 5 64.30 78.86 -31.33
N ILE A 6 63.53 79.74 -31.98
CA ILE A 6 62.06 79.73 -31.95
C ILE A 6 61.51 78.52 -32.64
N ALA A 7 62.08 78.03 -33.74
CA ALA A 7 61.67 76.91 -34.49
C ALA A 7 61.89 75.57 -33.66
N VAL A 8 63.01 75.44 -32.94
CA VAL A 8 63.33 74.28 -32.09
C VAL A 8 62.39 74.21 -30.89
N VAL A 9 62.06 75.36 -30.25
CA VAL A 9 61.06 75.37 -29.15
C VAL A 9 59.68 75.11 -29.64
N ALA A 10 59.23 75.55 -30.78
CA ALA A 10 57.92 75.26 -31.37
C ALA A 10 57.76 73.83 -31.76
N THR A 11 58.81 73.16 -32.33
CA THR A 11 58.80 71.75 -32.64
C THR A 11 58.79 70.85 -31.37
N GLY A 12 59.56 71.24 -30.35
CA GLY A 12 59.52 70.59 -29.03
C GLY A 12 58.13 70.64 -28.36
N LEU A 13 57.48 71.81 -28.43
CA LEU A 13 56.16 72.02 -27.86
C LEU A 13 55.07 71.18 -28.61
N SER A 14 55.19 71.11 -29.94
CA SER A 14 54.29 70.29 -30.77
C SER A 14 54.42 68.78 -30.48
N LEU A 15 55.63 68.26 -30.30
CA LEU A 15 55.88 66.86 -29.91
C LEU A 15 55.32 66.52 -28.55
N VAL A 16 55.46 67.44 -27.58
CA VAL A 16 54.86 67.30 -26.25
C VAL A 16 53.33 67.18 -26.35
N LEU A 17 52.71 68.09 -27.13
CA LEU A 17 51.26 68.10 -27.33
C LEU A 17 50.76 66.86 -28.01
N ILE A 18 51.47 66.34 -29.01
CA ILE A 18 51.19 65.07 -29.69
C ILE A 18 51.30 63.88 -28.69
N PHE A 19 52.31 63.90 -27.85
CA PHE A 19 52.51 62.82 -26.84
C PHE A 19 51.42 62.86 -25.79
N VAL A 20 51.02 64.03 -25.27
CA VAL A 20 49.88 64.21 -24.34
C VAL A 20 48.57 63.79 -24.99
N TRP A 21 48.35 64.11 -26.27
CA TRP A 21 47.20 63.67 -27.05
C TRP A 21 47.16 62.14 -27.21
N MET A 22 48.31 61.52 -27.55
CA MET A 22 48.46 60.07 -27.69
C MET A 22 48.16 59.29 -26.38
N ILE A 23 48.65 59.81 -25.23
CA ILE A 23 48.34 59.29 -23.87
C ILE A 23 46.85 59.41 -23.59
N SER A 24 46.25 60.57 -23.88
CA SER A 24 44.81 60.82 -23.69
C SER A 24 43.98 59.87 -24.52
N LEU A 25 44.34 59.61 -25.79
CA LEU A 25 43.68 58.61 -26.62
C LEU A 25 43.84 57.16 -26.09
N SER A 26 45.02 56.83 -25.62
CA SER A 26 45.30 55.52 -25.01
C SER A 26 44.48 55.33 -23.74
N MET A 27 44.41 56.32 -22.87
CA MET A 27 43.58 56.30 -21.65
C MET A 27 42.08 56.19 -21.97
N ARG A 28 41.60 56.94 -22.99
CA ARG A 28 40.20 56.80 -23.47
C ARG A 28 39.90 55.44 -23.97
N LYS A 29 40.81 54.83 -24.78
CA LYS A 29 40.67 53.46 -25.30
C LYS A 29 40.61 52.44 -24.14
N GLN A 30 41.51 52.58 -23.16
CA GLN A 30 41.56 51.70 -21.99
C GLN A 30 40.27 51.83 -21.16
N ARG A 31 39.73 53.04 -20.95
CA ARG A 31 38.45 53.27 -20.24
C ARG A 31 37.30 52.65 -21.00
N LEU A 32 37.19 52.81 -22.31
CA LEU A 32 36.16 52.18 -23.14
C LEU A 32 36.24 50.63 -23.13
N GLU A 33 37.45 50.08 -23.16
CA GLU A 33 37.65 48.62 -23.04
C GLU A 33 37.27 48.11 -21.63
N ALA A 34 37.63 48.85 -20.58
CA ALA A 34 37.25 48.54 -19.22
C ALA A 34 35.73 48.61 -19.02
N GLU A 35 35.04 49.63 -19.54
CA GLU A 35 33.57 49.73 -19.53
C GLU A 35 32.92 48.60 -20.32
N ARG A 36 33.44 48.24 -21.50
CA ARG A 36 32.94 47.08 -22.27
C ARG A 36 33.10 45.76 -21.50
N LYS A 37 34.24 45.53 -20.84
CA LYS A 37 34.47 44.36 -19.98
C LYS A 37 33.52 44.35 -18.79
N ALA A 38 33.34 45.51 -18.13
CA ALA A 38 32.41 45.63 -16.99
C ALA A 38 30.96 45.38 -17.40
N ARG A 39 30.48 45.95 -18.53
CA ARG A 39 29.13 45.64 -19.07
C ARG A 39 28.94 44.18 -19.41
N LYS A 40 29.94 43.52 -20.05
CA LYS A 40 29.89 42.09 -20.34
C LYS A 40 29.86 41.23 -19.05
N ALA A 41 30.63 41.62 -18.03
CA ALA A 41 30.64 40.93 -16.75
C ALA A 41 29.31 41.12 -16.01
N ALA A 42 28.75 42.32 -16.00
CA ALA A 42 27.43 42.60 -15.42
C ALA A 42 26.31 41.83 -16.12
N TYR A 43 26.33 41.78 -17.46
CA TYR A 43 25.38 40.98 -18.24
C TYR A 43 25.47 39.51 -17.93
N ARG A 44 26.70 38.92 -17.89
CA ARG A 44 26.90 37.54 -17.49
C ARG A 44 26.35 37.25 -16.09
N LYS A 45 26.64 38.14 -15.13
CA LYS A 45 26.15 38.00 -13.75
C LYS A 45 24.62 38.08 -13.68
N ALA A 46 24.00 39.03 -14.44
CA ALA A 46 22.56 39.15 -14.54
C ALA A 46 21.92 37.89 -15.15
N MET A 47 22.50 37.33 -16.24
CA MET A 47 22.04 36.09 -16.85
C MET A 47 22.18 34.90 -15.92
N GLN A 48 23.27 34.81 -15.15
CA GLN A 48 23.45 33.74 -14.17
C GLN A 48 22.38 33.83 -13.08
N LYS A 49 22.13 35.06 -12.56
CA LYS A 49 21.09 35.28 -11.54
C LYS A 49 19.68 34.95 -12.08
N ALA A 50 19.37 35.32 -13.31
CA ALA A 50 18.09 35.00 -13.94
C ALA A 50 17.90 33.48 -14.11
N ARG A 51 18.93 32.78 -14.58
CA ARG A 51 18.91 31.31 -14.68
C ARG A 51 18.74 30.60 -13.33
N GLU A 52 19.39 31.15 -12.30
CA GLU A 52 19.27 30.62 -10.94
C GLU A 52 17.87 30.85 -10.36
N GLN A 53 17.26 32.01 -10.63
CA GLN A 53 15.87 32.24 -10.23
C GLN A 53 14.89 31.35 -10.98
N GLU A 54 15.05 31.20 -12.29
CA GLU A 54 14.23 30.30 -13.10
C GLU A 54 14.32 28.84 -12.62
N ARG A 55 15.53 28.39 -12.24
CA ARG A 55 15.72 27.05 -11.66
C ARG A 55 14.97 26.89 -10.35
N LYS A 56 15.09 27.86 -9.43
CA LYS A 56 14.37 27.86 -8.15
C LYS A 56 12.85 27.86 -8.33
N GLU A 57 12.35 28.62 -9.30
CA GLU A 57 10.92 28.62 -9.63
C GLU A 57 10.44 27.28 -10.16
N ARG A 58 11.24 26.61 -11.01
CA ARG A 58 10.92 25.25 -11.49
C ARG A 58 10.96 24.24 -10.36
N GLU A 59 11.98 24.27 -9.51
CA GLU A 59 12.09 23.42 -8.33
C GLU A 59 10.88 23.63 -7.41
N PHE A 60 10.48 24.86 -7.14
CA PHE A 60 9.29 25.16 -6.34
C PHE A 60 8.00 24.62 -6.97
N LYS A 61 7.80 24.80 -8.29
CA LYS A 61 6.65 24.23 -9.00
C LYS A 61 6.63 22.70 -8.94
N ALA A 62 7.78 22.07 -9.04
CA ALA A 62 7.91 20.63 -8.89
C ALA A 62 7.63 20.18 -7.45
N GLU A 63 8.10 20.95 -6.44
CA GLU A 63 7.81 20.66 -5.04
C GLU A 63 6.32 20.77 -4.70
N THR A 64 5.59 21.66 -5.37
CA THR A 64 4.14 21.81 -5.23
C THR A 64 3.31 20.77 -6.03
N GLY A 65 3.96 19.78 -6.65
CA GLY A 65 3.26 18.65 -7.30
C GLY A 65 2.94 18.83 -8.79
N HIS A 66 3.53 19.83 -9.47
CA HIS A 66 3.30 20.03 -10.90
C HIS A 66 4.01 18.94 -11.73
N ILE A 67 3.26 17.90 -12.13
CA ILE A 67 3.77 16.65 -12.73
C ILE A 67 4.70 16.89 -13.92
N SER A 68 4.32 17.78 -14.87
CA SER A 68 5.16 18.04 -16.05
C SER A 68 6.51 18.65 -15.70
N THR A 69 6.58 19.50 -14.68
CA THR A 69 7.83 20.07 -14.19
C THR A 69 8.68 19.03 -13.45
N ILE A 70 8.04 18.17 -12.66
CA ILE A 70 8.72 17.05 -11.97
C ILE A 70 9.39 16.14 -13.00
N LEU A 71 8.64 15.69 -14.03
CA LEU A 71 9.16 14.82 -15.07
C LEU A 71 10.28 15.47 -15.90
N PHE A 72 10.16 16.80 -16.15
CA PHE A 72 11.22 17.57 -16.80
C PHE A 72 12.51 17.55 -15.98
N LEU A 73 12.43 17.87 -14.68
CA LEU A 73 13.59 17.86 -13.77
C LEU A 73 14.17 16.44 -13.61
N ALA A 74 13.32 15.43 -13.55
CA ALA A 74 13.76 14.03 -13.51
C ALA A 74 14.60 13.67 -14.74
N LYS A 75 14.09 14.01 -15.92
CA LYS A 75 14.77 13.71 -17.20
C LYS A 75 16.05 14.54 -17.38
N GLU A 76 16.09 15.77 -16.92
CA GLU A 76 17.29 16.60 -16.91
C GLU A 76 18.35 15.98 -16.00
N ALA A 77 17.97 15.57 -14.78
CA ALA A 77 18.87 14.97 -13.80
C ALA A 77 19.41 13.57 -14.21
N GLU A 78 18.72 12.82 -15.07
CA GLU A 78 19.19 11.51 -15.54
C GLU A 78 20.58 11.56 -16.19
N ARG A 79 20.98 12.70 -16.73
CA ARG A 79 22.27 12.86 -17.42
C ARG A 79 23.44 13.00 -16.45
N ASP A 80 23.21 13.72 -15.34
CA ASP A 80 24.28 14.18 -14.47
C ASP A 80 24.18 13.60 -13.05
N ASN A 81 22.95 13.32 -12.55
CA ASN A 81 22.71 12.91 -11.17
C ASN A 81 21.53 11.94 -11.06
N ILE A 82 21.84 10.64 -11.13
CA ILE A 82 20.83 9.57 -11.04
C ILE A 82 20.03 9.61 -9.74
N LYS A 83 20.65 9.97 -8.60
CA LYS A 83 19.95 10.07 -7.32
C LYS A 83 18.87 11.15 -7.32
N GLN A 84 19.18 12.29 -7.93
CA GLN A 84 18.22 13.38 -8.09
C GLN A 84 17.11 13.02 -9.10
N ALA A 85 17.46 12.29 -10.16
CA ALA A 85 16.46 11.77 -11.09
C ALA A 85 15.48 10.81 -10.41
N LEU A 86 15.99 9.87 -9.59
CA LEU A 86 15.17 8.97 -8.79
C LEU A 86 14.26 9.71 -7.83
N TYR A 87 14.76 10.75 -7.16
CA TYR A 87 13.94 11.59 -6.26
C TYR A 87 12.73 12.19 -6.99
N TRP A 88 12.96 12.79 -8.16
CA TRP A 88 11.87 13.40 -8.93
C TRP A 88 10.92 12.36 -9.54
N TYR A 89 11.43 11.21 -10.02
CA TYR A 89 10.57 10.14 -10.51
C TYR A 89 9.74 9.52 -9.39
N ASP A 90 10.30 9.31 -8.19
CA ASP A 90 9.55 8.82 -7.02
C ASP A 90 8.43 9.78 -6.63
N LYS A 91 8.72 11.08 -6.66
CA LYS A 91 7.70 12.11 -6.41
C LYS A 91 6.57 12.08 -7.44
N ALA A 92 6.88 11.91 -8.74
CA ALA A 92 5.87 11.77 -9.78
C ALA A 92 5.07 10.47 -9.61
N ALA A 93 5.75 9.36 -9.28
CA ALA A 93 5.14 8.06 -9.08
C ALA A 93 4.18 8.05 -7.87
N LYS A 94 4.53 8.73 -6.77
CA LYS A 94 3.64 8.93 -5.60
C LYS A 94 2.37 9.74 -5.90
N LEU A 95 2.39 10.53 -7.00
CA LEU A 95 1.23 11.22 -7.56
C LEU A 95 0.51 10.38 -8.64
N ASP A 96 0.67 9.07 -8.59
CA ASP A 96 0.08 8.09 -9.50
C ASP A 96 0.42 8.29 -10.99
N ASN A 97 1.57 8.94 -11.26
CA ASN A 97 2.02 9.16 -12.63
C ASN A 97 2.82 7.98 -13.18
N VAL A 98 2.26 7.31 -14.17
CA VAL A 98 2.84 6.11 -14.81
C VAL A 98 4.22 6.37 -15.43
N THR A 99 4.45 7.56 -16.01
CA THR A 99 5.77 7.92 -16.57
C THR A 99 6.84 8.01 -15.48
N GLY A 100 6.48 8.53 -14.29
CA GLY A 100 7.36 8.53 -13.12
C GLY A 100 7.71 7.11 -12.67
N MET A 101 6.71 6.22 -12.58
CA MET A 101 6.90 4.83 -12.21
C MET A 101 7.85 4.11 -13.20
N TYR A 102 7.63 4.23 -14.50
CA TYR A 102 8.55 3.69 -15.52
C TYR A 102 9.94 4.29 -15.45
N GLY A 103 10.07 5.56 -15.03
CA GLY A 103 11.37 6.20 -14.81
C GLY A 103 12.19 5.46 -13.76
N ILE A 104 11.59 5.09 -12.64
CA ILE A 104 12.24 4.31 -11.56
C ILE A 104 12.64 2.92 -12.08
N VAL A 105 11.71 2.22 -12.74
CA VAL A 105 11.97 0.89 -13.31
C VAL A 105 13.17 0.91 -14.25
N ARG A 106 13.19 1.85 -15.20
CA ARG A 106 14.29 2.00 -16.18
C ARG A 106 15.63 2.31 -15.50
N LEU A 107 15.63 3.14 -14.46
CA LEU A 107 16.86 3.46 -13.72
C LEU A 107 17.35 2.28 -12.89
N SER A 108 16.45 1.44 -12.35
CA SER A 108 16.80 0.23 -11.62
C SER A 108 17.53 -0.79 -12.52
N GLU A 109 17.13 -0.90 -13.78
CA GLU A 109 17.82 -1.75 -14.77
C GLU A 109 19.25 -1.30 -15.05
N ARG A 110 19.52 0.00 -14.95
CA ARG A 110 20.87 0.57 -15.10
C ARG A 110 21.72 0.37 -13.84
N MET A 111 21.08 0.31 -12.65
CA MET A 111 21.73 0.16 -11.34
C MET A 111 21.47 -1.26 -10.77
N ARG A 112 21.86 -2.30 -11.51
CA ARG A 112 21.53 -3.71 -11.22
C ARG A 112 21.99 -4.23 -9.86
N GLU A 113 22.95 -3.59 -9.23
CA GLU A 113 23.53 -3.99 -7.95
C GLU A 113 22.72 -3.44 -6.74
N ASP A 114 21.84 -2.46 -6.96
CA ASP A 114 21.03 -1.85 -5.89
C ASP A 114 19.76 -2.68 -5.65
N VAL A 115 19.79 -3.50 -4.60
CA VAL A 115 18.68 -4.39 -4.21
C VAL A 115 17.44 -3.58 -3.80
N ILE A 116 17.62 -2.47 -3.08
CA ILE A 116 16.51 -1.62 -2.63
C ILE A 116 15.78 -1.01 -3.83
N LEU A 117 16.55 -0.47 -4.78
CA LEU A 117 16.00 0.11 -5.99
C LEU A 117 15.28 -0.94 -6.84
N LYS A 118 15.77 -2.19 -6.83
CA LYS A 118 15.12 -3.31 -7.51
C LYS A 118 13.78 -3.68 -6.88
N GLU A 119 13.70 -3.69 -5.55
CA GLU A 119 12.43 -3.89 -4.83
C GLU A 119 11.43 -2.76 -5.12
N GLN A 120 11.89 -1.50 -5.13
CA GLN A 120 11.06 -0.36 -5.53
C GLN A 120 10.55 -0.49 -6.97
N ALA A 121 11.43 -0.90 -7.90
CA ALA A 121 11.04 -1.12 -9.28
C ALA A 121 9.98 -2.22 -9.43
N ASN A 122 10.12 -3.33 -8.69
CA ASN A 122 9.12 -4.40 -8.68
C ASN A 122 7.78 -3.91 -8.13
N PHE A 123 7.79 -3.10 -7.06
CA PHE A 123 6.58 -2.47 -6.56
C PHE A 123 5.90 -1.61 -7.64
N TRP A 124 6.66 -0.72 -8.31
CA TRP A 124 6.08 0.16 -9.32
C TRP A 124 5.59 -0.59 -10.57
N LEU A 125 6.26 -1.67 -10.98
CA LEU A 125 5.77 -2.54 -12.06
C LEU A 125 4.41 -3.16 -11.70
N THR A 126 4.27 -3.63 -10.45
CA THR A 126 2.99 -4.17 -9.96
C THR A 126 1.92 -3.08 -9.90
N ALA A 127 2.28 -1.87 -9.45
CA ALA A 127 1.36 -0.74 -9.41
C ALA A 127 0.88 -0.32 -10.80
N ILE A 128 1.78 -0.30 -11.81
CA ILE A 128 1.42 -0.03 -13.22
C ILE A 128 0.40 -1.06 -13.71
N ALA A 129 0.68 -2.37 -13.51
CA ALA A 129 -0.25 -3.42 -13.91
C ALA A 129 -1.64 -3.25 -13.26
N GLY A 130 -1.67 -2.86 -11.97
CA GLY A 130 -2.92 -2.54 -11.27
C GLY A 130 -3.67 -1.35 -11.87
N LEU A 131 -2.96 -0.30 -12.32
CA LEU A 131 -3.56 0.85 -13.02
C LEU A 131 -4.06 0.49 -14.42
N GLU A 132 -3.43 -0.48 -15.07
CA GLU A 132 -3.85 -1.01 -16.39
C GLU A 132 -5.04 -1.98 -16.31
N GLY A 133 -5.52 -2.29 -15.10
CA GLY A 133 -6.74 -3.08 -14.87
C GLY A 133 -6.50 -4.50 -14.36
N ASP A 134 -5.26 -4.88 -14.02
CA ASP A 134 -5.02 -6.15 -13.34
C ASP A 134 -5.43 -6.03 -11.86
N ILE A 135 -6.57 -6.65 -11.55
CA ILE A 135 -7.16 -6.64 -10.21
C ILE A 135 -6.24 -7.29 -9.17
N ASN A 136 -5.52 -8.37 -9.54
CA ASN A 136 -4.60 -9.05 -8.63
C ASN A 136 -3.36 -8.19 -8.37
N ALA A 137 -2.86 -7.48 -9.38
CA ALA A 137 -1.78 -6.53 -9.22
C ALA A 137 -2.21 -5.33 -8.35
N LYS A 138 -3.45 -4.85 -8.46
CA LYS A 138 -4.03 -3.83 -7.59
C LYS A 138 -4.03 -4.28 -6.13
N PHE A 139 -4.49 -5.51 -5.85
CA PHE A 139 -4.44 -6.11 -4.52
C PHE A 139 -3.00 -6.23 -3.99
N ALA A 140 -2.07 -6.73 -4.83
CA ALA A 140 -0.66 -6.87 -4.46
C ALA A 140 -0.01 -5.51 -4.13
N THR A 141 -0.34 -4.47 -4.90
CA THR A 141 0.09 -3.08 -4.64
C THR A 141 -0.43 -2.58 -3.30
N GLY A 142 -1.73 -2.80 -3.01
CA GLY A 142 -2.33 -2.46 -1.72
C GLY A 142 -1.62 -3.14 -0.55
N LYS A 143 -1.36 -4.45 -0.65
CA LYS A 143 -0.59 -5.20 0.36
C LYS A 143 0.83 -4.65 0.53
N ALA A 144 1.52 -4.32 -0.56
CA ALA A 144 2.85 -3.74 -0.50
C ALA A 144 2.86 -2.40 0.25
N LEU A 145 1.85 -1.55 0.08
CA LEU A 145 1.67 -0.30 0.82
C LEU A 145 1.37 -0.53 2.31
N VAL A 146 0.55 -1.52 2.65
CA VAL A 146 0.25 -1.85 4.05
C VAL A 146 1.48 -2.35 4.79
N PHE A 147 2.28 -3.21 4.16
CA PHE A 147 3.45 -3.82 4.81
C PHE A 147 4.78 -3.07 4.58
N GLY A 148 4.82 -2.09 3.68
CA GLY A 148 6.03 -1.33 3.35
C GLY A 148 7.04 -2.15 2.53
N ARG A 149 6.58 -2.93 1.54
CA ARG A 149 7.44 -3.75 0.69
C ARG A 149 7.80 -3.01 -0.59
N GLY A 150 9.06 -2.62 -0.71
CA GLY A 150 9.53 -1.83 -1.86
C GLY A 150 9.04 -0.38 -1.89
N ILE A 151 8.27 0.05 -0.91
CA ILE A 151 7.71 1.39 -0.76
C ILE A 151 7.55 1.73 0.73
N GLU A 152 7.53 3.00 1.06
CA GLU A 152 7.16 3.46 2.39
C GLU A 152 5.73 3.08 2.74
N LYS A 153 5.51 2.66 4.00
CA LYS A 153 4.17 2.27 4.46
C LYS A 153 3.17 3.40 4.31
N ASN A 154 2.03 3.06 3.69
CA ASN A 154 0.86 3.92 3.63
C ASN A 154 -0.38 3.04 3.83
N ILE A 155 -0.71 2.79 5.10
CA ILE A 155 -1.78 1.87 5.48
C ILE A 155 -3.15 2.31 4.93
N PRO A 156 -3.57 3.60 5.04
CA PRO A 156 -4.85 4.04 4.49
C PRO A 156 -4.97 3.82 2.98
N LYS A 157 -3.98 4.27 2.21
CA LYS A 157 -3.97 4.08 0.74
C LYS A 157 -3.92 2.59 0.37
N GLY A 158 -3.16 1.79 1.15
CA GLY A 158 -3.07 0.35 0.95
C GLY A 158 -4.42 -0.35 1.12
N HIS A 159 -5.14 -0.07 2.21
CA HIS A 159 -6.47 -0.64 2.42
C HIS A 159 -7.49 -0.16 1.39
N GLN A 160 -7.48 1.10 1.00
CA GLN A 160 -8.34 1.62 -0.05
C GLN A 160 -8.15 0.87 -1.39
N LEU A 161 -6.90 0.59 -1.77
CA LEU A 161 -6.61 -0.19 -2.98
C LEU A 161 -7.07 -1.65 -2.85
N ILE A 162 -6.92 -2.26 -1.67
CA ILE A 162 -7.38 -3.63 -1.41
C ILE A 162 -8.90 -3.68 -1.46
N GLU A 163 -9.60 -2.73 -0.85
CA GLU A 163 -11.06 -2.62 -0.90
C GLU A 163 -11.57 -2.46 -2.34
N THR A 164 -10.98 -1.55 -3.12
CA THR A 164 -11.30 -1.40 -4.55
C THR A 164 -11.08 -2.72 -5.31
N ALA A 165 -9.98 -3.43 -5.06
CA ALA A 165 -9.73 -4.73 -5.69
C ALA A 165 -10.78 -5.80 -5.26
N ALA A 166 -11.23 -5.76 -4.01
CA ALA A 166 -12.29 -6.64 -3.51
C ALA A 166 -13.63 -6.34 -4.19
N GLU A 167 -14.01 -5.07 -4.33
CA GLU A 167 -15.20 -4.63 -5.05
C GLU A 167 -15.17 -5.04 -6.53
N GLU A 168 -14.03 -4.92 -7.18
CA GLU A 168 -13.80 -5.38 -8.56
C GLU A 168 -13.82 -6.90 -8.69
N GLY A 169 -13.79 -7.64 -7.58
CA GLY A 169 -14.01 -9.08 -7.54
C GLY A 169 -12.79 -9.94 -7.29
N CYS A 170 -11.69 -9.39 -6.79
CA CYS A 170 -10.54 -10.16 -6.32
C CYS A 170 -10.90 -10.95 -5.07
N ILE A 171 -10.91 -12.28 -5.17
CA ILE A 171 -11.25 -13.17 -4.05
C ILE A 171 -10.27 -12.99 -2.88
N ASP A 172 -8.97 -12.93 -3.17
CA ASP A 172 -7.93 -12.77 -2.14
C ASP A 172 -8.05 -11.42 -1.42
N ALA A 173 -8.49 -10.37 -2.12
CA ALA A 173 -8.75 -9.07 -1.52
C ALA A 173 -10.00 -9.11 -0.61
N MET A 174 -11.06 -9.82 -1.02
CA MET A 174 -12.25 -10.03 -0.19
C MET A 174 -11.92 -10.77 1.11
N LEU A 175 -11.13 -11.85 1.00
CA LEU A 175 -10.68 -12.61 2.17
C LEU A 175 -9.82 -11.74 3.09
N TYR A 176 -8.90 -10.99 2.54
CA TYR A 176 -8.06 -10.07 3.30
C TYR A 176 -8.90 -9.00 4.04
N MET A 177 -9.89 -8.39 3.36
CA MET A 177 -10.78 -7.41 3.98
C MET A 177 -11.56 -8.02 5.14
N GLY A 178 -12.12 -9.22 4.96
CA GLY A 178 -12.80 -9.93 6.03
C GLY A 178 -11.90 -10.22 7.24
N GLU A 179 -10.68 -10.70 6.99
CA GLU A 179 -9.69 -10.97 8.04
C GLU A 179 -9.24 -9.68 8.75
N TRP A 180 -9.01 -8.61 8.00
CA TRP A 180 -8.64 -7.30 8.55
C TRP A 180 -9.71 -6.73 9.47
N LEU A 181 -10.97 -6.83 9.07
CA LEU A 181 -12.11 -6.36 9.88
C LEU A 181 -12.29 -7.14 11.19
N LEU A 182 -11.80 -8.38 11.25
CA LEU A 182 -11.77 -9.19 12.48
C LEU A 182 -10.47 -9.05 13.28
N SER A 183 -9.46 -8.41 12.72
CA SER A 183 -8.16 -8.25 13.36
C SER A 183 -8.25 -7.41 14.63
N PRO A 184 -7.53 -7.77 15.70
CA PRO A 184 -7.43 -6.94 16.92
C PRO A 184 -6.82 -5.55 16.65
N GLU A 185 -6.06 -5.41 15.56
CA GLU A 185 -5.43 -4.15 15.15
C GLU A 185 -6.46 -3.15 14.61
N ASN A 186 -7.60 -3.64 14.12
CA ASN A 186 -8.70 -2.83 13.62
C ASN A 186 -9.73 -2.57 14.73
N THR A 187 -9.51 -1.53 15.52
CA THR A 187 -10.40 -1.17 16.65
C THR A 187 -11.75 -0.60 16.20
N ALA A 188 -11.86 -0.12 14.95
CA ALA A 188 -13.08 0.44 14.37
C ALA A 188 -13.85 -0.57 13.51
N GLY A 189 -13.35 -1.81 13.34
CA GLY A 189 -13.95 -2.81 12.46
C GLY A 189 -15.30 -3.31 12.94
N HIS A 190 -16.27 -3.28 12.04
CA HIS A 190 -17.58 -3.89 12.26
C HIS A 190 -17.52 -5.36 11.83
N ARG A 191 -17.84 -6.28 12.75
CA ARG A 191 -17.78 -7.73 12.48
C ARG A 191 -18.78 -8.19 11.44
N ALA A 192 -19.88 -7.47 11.26
CA ALA A 192 -20.86 -7.74 10.22
C ALA A 192 -20.27 -7.52 8.81
N ASP A 193 -19.42 -6.50 8.63
CA ASP A 193 -18.77 -6.20 7.36
C ASP A 193 -17.77 -7.29 6.97
N ALA A 194 -17.12 -7.93 7.97
CA ALA A 194 -16.26 -9.07 7.70
C ALA A 194 -17.05 -10.24 7.09
N LEU A 195 -18.22 -10.54 7.63
CA LEU A 195 -19.10 -11.58 7.09
C LEU A 195 -19.54 -11.25 5.66
N TYR A 196 -19.85 -9.99 5.37
CA TYR A 196 -20.18 -9.53 4.02
C TYR A 196 -19.10 -9.92 3.01
N TRP A 197 -17.84 -9.58 3.29
CA TRP A 197 -16.72 -9.90 2.39
C TRP A 197 -16.51 -11.41 2.24
N PHE A 198 -16.65 -12.18 3.31
CA PHE A 198 -16.56 -13.64 3.23
C PHE A 198 -17.69 -14.26 2.40
N ILE A 199 -18.92 -13.76 2.52
CA ILE A 199 -20.05 -14.19 1.67
C ILE A 199 -19.74 -13.87 0.20
N LYS A 200 -19.26 -12.67 -0.12
CA LYS A 200 -18.87 -12.30 -1.49
C LYS A 200 -17.79 -13.22 -2.06
N ALA A 201 -16.79 -13.59 -1.27
CA ALA A 201 -15.78 -14.57 -1.68
C ALA A 201 -16.40 -15.97 -1.90
N ALA A 202 -17.31 -16.39 -1.02
CA ALA A 202 -18.00 -17.68 -1.12
C ALA A 202 -18.90 -17.76 -2.35
N GLU A 203 -19.62 -16.69 -2.71
CA GLU A 203 -20.44 -16.58 -3.93
C GLU A 203 -19.60 -16.77 -5.20
N LYS A 204 -18.36 -16.25 -5.19
CA LYS A 204 -17.39 -16.47 -6.28
C LYS A 204 -16.76 -17.86 -6.28
N GLY A 205 -17.20 -18.74 -5.39
CA GLY A 205 -16.76 -20.12 -5.34
C GLY A 205 -15.55 -20.38 -4.45
N SER A 206 -15.05 -19.40 -3.69
CA SER A 206 -13.92 -19.57 -2.76
C SER A 206 -14.27 -20.59 -1.67
N ALA A 207 -13.45 -21.64 -1.55
CA ALA A 207 -13.55 -22.59 -0.46
C ALA A 207 -13.23 -21.93 0.89
N ASP A 208 -12.21 -21.04 0.91
CA ASP A 208 -11.79 -20.30 2.10
C ASP A 208 -12.89 -19.32 2.55
N GLY A 209 -13.53 -18.62 1.58
CA GLY A 209 -14.70 -17.79 1.86
C GLY A 209 -15.81 -18.58 2.54
N LYS A 210 -16.17 -19.76 2.03
CA LYS A 210 -17.17 -20.64 2.64
C LYS A 210 -16.77 -21.13 4.03
N ILE A 211 -15.48 -21.44 4.25
CA ILE A 211 -14.95 -21.83 5.56
C ILE A 211 -15.15 -20.67 6.54
N GLN A 212 -14.75 -19.44 6.17
CA GLN A 212 -14.87 -18.28 7.04
C GLN A 212 -16.34 -17.96 7.36
N VAL A 213 -17.24 -18.02 6.37
CA VAL A 213 -18.69 -17.85 6.62
C VAL A 213 -19.19 -18.91 7.60
N GLY A 214 -18.81 -20.19 7.42
CA GLY A 214 -19.16 -21.26 8.32
C GLY A 214 -18.69 -21.02 9.76
N LEU A 215 -17.45 -20.55 9.92
CA LEU A 215 -16.86 -20.21 11.22
C LEU A 215 -17.56 -19.00 11.85
N CYS A 216 -17.93 -17.99 11.06
CA CYS A 216 -18.72 -16.84 11.55
C CYS A 216 -20.06 -17.28 12.14
N TYR A 217 -20.81 -18.17 11.47
CA TYR A 217 -22.06 -18.71 11.98
C TYR A 217 -21.86 -19.59 13.23
N LEU A 218 -20.81 -20.41 13.29
CA LEU A 218 -20.53 -21.24 14.47
C LEU A 218 -20.17 -20.42 15.71
N ASN A 219 -19.47 -19.31 15.53
CA ASN A 219 -18.97 -18.48 16.62
C ASN A 219 -19.86 -17.29 16.93
N GLY A 220 -20.83 -16.95 16.09
CA GLY A 220 -21.67 -15.75 16.22
C GLY A 220 -20.90 -14.46 15.95
N VAL A 221 -20.06 -14.47 14.89
CA VAL A 221 -19.25 -13.32 14.51
C VAL A 221 -19.98 -12.55 13.41
N GLY A 222 -20.47 -11.34 13.72
CA GLY A 222 -21.23 -10.52 12.80
C GLY A 222 -22.63 -11.05 12.47
N VAL A 223 -23.04 -12.17 13.05
CA VAL A 223 -24.30 -12.85 12.78
C VAL A 223 -24.74 -13.65 14.00
N GLU A 224 -26.03 -13.95 14.11
CA GLU A 224 -26.55 -14.84 15.14
C GLU A 224 -25.93 -16.25 15.01
N LYS A 225 -25.52 -16.81 16.14
CA LYS A 225 -24.90 -18.13 16.19
C LYS A 225 -25.86 -19.21 15.70
N SER A 226 -25.45 -19.94 14.66
CA SER A 226 -26.23 -21.03 14.08
C SER A 226 -25.32 -22.20 13.70
N MET A 227 -25.44 -23.30 14.43
CA MET A 227 -24.71 -24.52 14.12
C MET A 227 -25.13 -25.09 12.75
N VAL A 228 -26.43 -25.03 12.42
CA VAL A 228 -27.00 -25.58 11.19
C VAL A 228 -26.42 -24.86 9.97
N LYS A 229 -26.46 -23.52 9.97
CA LYS A 229 -25.89 -22.69 8.88
C LYS A 229 -24.37 -22.86 8.81
N GLY A 230 -23.69 -22.85 9.95
CA GLY A 230 -22.23 -23.02 10.01
C GLY A 230 -21.77 -24.38 9.42
N CYS A 231 -22.40 -25.48 9.85
CA CYS A 231 -22.09 -26.80 9.31
C CYS A 231 -22.41 -26.91 7.82
N TYR A 232 -23.51 -26.31 7.36
CA TYR A 232 -23.84 -26.30 5.92
C TYR A 232 -22.72 -25.66 5.08
N TRP A 233 -22.24 -24.48 5.46
CA TRP A 233 -21.18 -23.80 4.72
C TRP A 233 -19.88 -24.59 4.70
N LEU A 234 -19.49 -25.17 5.84
CA LEU A 234 -18.29 -26.01 5.94
C LEU A 234 -18.41 -27.30 5.11
N GLU A 235 -19.56 -28.01 5.20
CA GLU A 235 -19.81 -29.20 4.42
C GLU A 235 -19.91 -28.90 2.92
N ASN A 236 -20.46 -27.76 2.54
CA ASN A 236 -20.51 -27.31 1.14
C ASN A 236 -19.10 -27.05 0.56
N ALA A 237 -18.22 -26.42 1.34
CA ALA A 237 -16.82 -26.26 0.96
C ALA A 237 -16.07 -27.59 0.89
N ALA A 238 -16.37 -28.51 1.84
CA ALA A 238 -15.80 -29.85 1.90
C ALA A 238 -16.18 -30.72 0.68
N GLU A 239 -17.42 -30.62 0.22
CA GLU A 239 -17.86 -31.28 -1.03
C GLU A 239 -17.12 -30.76 -2.26
N GLY A 240 -16.66 -29.48 -2.24
CA GLY A 240 -15.82 -28.89 -3.27
C GLY A 240 -14.39 -29.45 -3.30
N GLY A 241 -14.03 -30.35 -2.35
CA GLY A 241 -12.71 -30.99 -2.28
C GLY A 241 -11.71 -30.29 -1.36
N SER A 242 -12.11 -29.26 -0.61
CA SER A 242 -11.21 -28.61 0.36
C SER A 242 -10.98 -29.51 1.57
N ALA A 243 -9.74 -29.99 1.74
CA ALA A 243 -9.36 -30.82 2.88
C ALA A 243 -9.45 -30.05 4.21
N GLU A 244 -9.17 -28.77 4.20
CA GLU A 244 -9.32 -27.89 5.34
C GLU A 244 -10.79 -27.69 5.73
N ALA A 245 -11.68 -27.51 4.75
CA ALA A 245 -13.13 -27.45 5.02
C ALA A 245 -13.65 -28.75 5.64
N MET A 246 -13.18 -29.92 5.18
CA MET A 246 -13.51 -31.23 5.77
C MET A 246 -13.06 -31.28 7.23
N TYR A 247 -11.88 -30.77 7.56
CA TYR A 247 -11.41 -30.70 8.93
C TYR A 247 -12.32 -29.80 9.79
N HIS A 248 -12.64 -28.61 9.31
CA HIS A 248 -13.54 -27.71 10.05
C HIS A 248 -14.95 -28.26 10.20
N ALA A 249 -15.49 -28.92 9.17
CA ALA A 249 -16.76 -29.62 9.26
C ALA A 249 -16.72 -30.74 10.32
N GLY A 250 -15.68 -31.57 10.31
CA GLY A 250 -15.47 -32.59 11.32
C GLY A 250 -15.33 -32.03 12.73
N LYS A 251 -14.58 -30.95 12.90
CA LYS A 251 -14.44 -30.26 14.17
C LYS A 251 -15.76 -29.69 14.67
N ALA A 252 -16.60 -29.14 13.78
CA ALA A 252 -17.92 -28.60 14.15
C ALA A 252 -18.89 -29.67 14.64
N TRP A 253 -18.84 -30.90 14.05
CA TRP A 253 -19.68 -32.03 14.45
C TRP A 253 -19.16 -32.80 15.66
N LYS A 254 -17.91 -32.66 16.03
CA LYS A 254 -17.30 -33.28 17.20
C LYS A 254 -18.10 -32.93 18.47
N ASP A 255 -18.29 -33.89 19.35
CA ASP A 255 -18.94 -33.76 20.67
C ASP A 255 -20.42 -33.32 20.60
N THR A 256 -21.05 -33.41 19.43
CA THR A 256 -22.50 -33.17 19.26
C THR A 256 -23.36 -34.44 19.39
N GLY A 257 -22.88 -35.43 20.16
CA GLY A 257 -23.53 -36.69 20.40
C GLY A 257 -23.03 -37.81 19.48
N LYS A 258 -23.60 -39.00 19.64
CA LYS A 258 -23.14 -40.22 18.91
C LYS A 258 -23.21 -40.02 17.38
N THR A 259 -24.29 -39.46 16.88
CA THR A 259 -24.49 -39.18 15.46
C THR A 259 -23.50 -38.11 14.96
N GLY A 260 -23.30 -37.05 15.73
CA GLY A 260 -22.35 -36.00 15.41
C GLY A 260 -20.92 -36.54 15.34
N ASN A 261 -20.49 -37.35 16.31
CA ASN A 261 -19.17 -37.95 16.30
C ASN A 261 -18.94 -38.88 15.10
N ALA A 262 -20.00 -39.61 14.65
CA ALA A 262 -19.91 -40.44 13.43
C ALA A 262 -19.71 -39.55 12.17
N ILE A 263 -20.43 -38.43 12.05
CA ILE A 263 -20.27 -37.49 10.96
C ILE A 263 -18.89 -36.80 11.03
N ALA A 264 -18.47 -36.39 12.21
CA ALA A 264 -17.14 -35.85 12.46
C ALA A 264 -16.05 -36.79 11.98
N TYR A 265 -16.15 -38.08 12.33
CA TYR A 265 -15.20 -39.09 11.87
C TYR A 265 -15.12 -39.18 10.35
N VAL A 266 -16.27 -39.21 9.66
CA VAL A 266 -16.32 -39.28 8.18
C VAL A 266 -15.56 -38.10 7.57
N TRP A 267 -15.86 -36.85 7.99
CA TRP A 267 -15.21 -35.68 7.45
C TRP A 267 -13.72 -35.62 7.79
N LEU A 268 -13.33 -35.94 9.03
CA LEU A 268 -11.93 -36.00 9.44
C LEU A 268 -11.14 -37.09 8.72
N PHE A 269 -11.76 -38.26 8.48
CA PHE A 269 -11.16 -39.35 7.70
C PHE A 269 -10.87 -38.88 6.25
N LEU A 270 -11.83 -38.21 5.62
CA LEU A 270 -11.67 -37.69 4.26
C LEU A 270 -10.57 -36.62 4.23
N SER A 271 -10.57 -35.67 5.18
CA SER A 271 -9.57 -34.61 5.31
C SER A 271 -8.15 -35.18 5.46
N ALA A 272 -7.97 -36.12 6.39
CA ALA A 272 -6.67 -36.76 6.64
C ALA A 272 -6.14 -37.50 5.42
N ASN A 273 -7.03 -38.20 4.69
CA ASN A 273 -6.66 -38.93 3.47
C ASN A 273 -6.38 -37.99 2.27
N MET A 274 -6.85 -36.76 2.31
CA MET A 274 -6.51 -35.71 1.34
C MET A 274 -5.26 -34.91 1.74
N GLY A 275 -4.57 -35.32 2.81
CA GLY A 275 -3.26 -34.78 3.18
C GLY A 275 -3.29 -33.63 4.20
N TYR A 276 -4.44 -33.33 4.81
CA TYR A 276 -4.50 -32.34 5.87
C TYR A 276 -4.09 -32.92 7.22
N GLU A 277 -2.82 -32.69 7.61
CA GLU A 277 -2.22 -33.31 8.80
C GLU A 277 -2.99 -33.09 10.11
N PRO A 278 -3.51 -31.87 10.41
CA PRO A 278 -4.26 -31.66 11.66
C PRO A 278 -5.48 -32.54 11.82
N ALA A 279 -6.04 -33.01 10.72
CA ALA A 279 -7.22 -33.91 10.75
C ALA A 279 -6.92 -35.29 11.31
N ARG A 280 -5.68 -35.78 11.21
CA ARG A 280 -5.30 -37.12 11.71
C ARG A 280 -5.46 -37.20 13.22
N VAL A 281 -4.93 -36.23 13.94
CA VAL A 281 -5.00 -36.17 15.41
C VAL A 281 -6.45 -36.15 15.88
N LEU A 282 -7.25 -35.26 15.30
CA LEU A 282 -8.65 -35.09 15.69
C LEU A 282 -9.51 -36.30 15.30
N ARG A 283 -9.23 -36.92 14.14
CA ARG A 283 -9.87 -38.19 13.72
C ARG A 283 -9.63 -39.31 14.74
N ASP A 284 -8.40 -39.49 15.19
CA ASP A 284 -8.01 -40.54 16.11
C ASP A 284 -8.62 -40.33 17.50
N GLU A 285 -8.72 -39.07 17.94
CA GLU A 285 -9.45 -38.70 19.15
C GLU A 285 -10.95 -39.07 19.06
N VAL A 286 -11.61 -38.69 17.96
CA VAL A 286 -13.02 -39.06 17.72
C VAL A 286 -13.20 -40.55 17.61
N ALA A 287 -12.27 -41.29 16.95
CA ALA A 287 -12.30 -42.76 16.85
C ALA A 287 -12.30 -43.44 18.20
N GLY A 288 -11.52 -42.95 19.17
CA GLY A 288 -11.50 -43.41 20.55
C GLY A 288 -12.85 -43.29 21.27
N ASN A 289 -13.65 -42.28 20.91
CA ASN A 289 -14.94 -42.01 21.54
C ASN A 289 -16.12 -42.83 20.95
N ILE A 290 -16.00 -43.35 19.72
CA ILE A 290 -17.11 -44.03 19.02
C ILE A 290 -17.00 -45.55 18.99
N GLY A 291 -15.83 -46.14 19.30
CA GLY A 291 -15.59 -47.56 19.32
C GLY A 291 -15.20 -48.18 17.98
N VAL A 292 -14.46 -49.30 18.06
CA VAL A 292 -13.78 -49.89 16.88
C VAL A 292 -14.76 -50.40 15.82
N ASP A 293 -15.84 -51.05 16.19
CA ASP A 293 -16.81 -51.60 15.24
C ASP A 293 -17.49 -50.51 14.41
N VAL A 294 -17.80 -49.36 15.06
CA VAL A 294 -18.39 -48.20 14.38
C VAL A 294 -17.38 -47.59 13.43
N VAL A 295 -16.11 -47.49 13.86
CA VAL A 295 -15.02 -46.94 13.00
C VAL A 295 -14.87 -47.77 11.72
N VAL A 296 -14.86 -49.08 11.79
CA VAL A 296 -14.77 -49.97 10.62
C VAL A 296 -15.96 -49.77 9.66
N GLY A 297 -17.16 -49.64 10.22
CA GLY A 297 -18.36 -49.31 9.43
C GLY A 297 -18.25 -47.94 8.73
N LEU A 298 -17.78 -46.91 9.43
CA LEU A 298 -17.60 -45.57 8.88
C LEU A 298 -16.53 -45.49 7.80
N GLN A 299 -15.43 -46.25 7.94
CA GLN A 299 -14.42 -46.33 6.90
C GLN A 299 -14.95 -46.97 5.60
N SER A 300 -15.83 -47.97 5.72
CA SER A 300 -16.48 -48.61 4.55
C SER A 300 -17.32 -47.62 3.75
N ILE A 301 -17.99 -46.67 4.43
CA ILE A 301 -18.79 -45.60 3.83
C ILE A 301 -17.89 -44.48 3.28
N SER A 302 -16.81 -44.15 3.99
CA SER A 302 -15.93 -42.99 3.64
C SER A 302 -15.07 -43.26 2.41
N LYS A 303 -14.60 -44.51 2.19
CA LYS A 303 -13.77 -44.90 1.02
C LYS A 303 -14.45 -44.62 -0.34
N PRO A 304 -15.71 -44.94 -0.59
CA PRO A 304 -16.41 -44.55 -1.81
C PRO A 304 -16.56 -43.04 -1.97
N LEU A 305 -16.79 -42.30 -0.87
CA LEU A 305 -16.87 -40.84 -0.88
C LEU A 305 -15.53 -40.23 -1.26
N GLN A 306 -14.44 -40.73 -0.70
CA GLN A 306 -13.09 -40.33 -1.07
C GLN A 306 -12.82 -40.49 -2.56
N ARG A 307 -13.15 -41.63 -3.15
CA ARG A 307 -12.99 -41.91 -4.59
C ARG A 307 -13.78 -40.93 -5.45
N LYS A 308 -14.99 -40.53 -5.03
CA LYS A 308 -15.80 -39.52 -5.72
C LYS A 308 -15.15 -38.13 -5.65
N LEU A 309 -14.67 -37.76 -4.47
CA LEU A 309 -13.98 -36.44 -4.26
C LEU A 309 -12.71 -36.36 -5.12
N THR A 310 -11.84 -37.38 -5.07
CA THR A 310 -10.60 -37.39 -5.85
C THR A 310 -10.83 -37.45 -7.37
N SER A 311 -11.96 -38.00 -7.82
CA SER A 311 -12.32 -38.03 -9.25
C SER A 311 -13.01 -36.75 -9.75
N GLY A 312 -13.28 -35.77 -8.87
CA GLY A 312 -14.01 -34.56 -9.21
C GLY A 312 -15.49 -34.77 -9.62
N ARG A 313 -16.05 -35.97 -9.35
CA ARG A 313 -17.40 -36.34 -9.77
C ARG A 313 -18.45 -36.12 -8.68
N VAL A 314 -18.22 -35.19 -7.78
CA VAL A 314 -19.18 -34.84 -6.73
C VAL A 314 -20.16 -33.81 -7.27
N LYS A 315 -21.47 -34.17 -7.25
CA LYS A 315 -22.53 -33.23 -7.55
C LYS A 315 -22.83 -32.38 -6.32
N LYS A 316 -23.20 -31.11 -6.50
CA LYS A 316 -23.59 -30.17 -5.43
C LYS A 316 -24.56 -30.87 -4.46
N HIS A 317 -24.25 -30.82 -3.17
CA HIS A 317 -25.01 -31.38 -2.06
C HIS A 317 -25.18 -32.94 -2.06
N SER A 318 -24.39 -33.67 -2.86
CA SER A 318 -24.55 -35.14 -2.94
C SER A 318 -24.06 -35.88 -1.70
N ILE A 319 -22.98 -35.42 -1.09
CA ILE A 319 -22.43 -36.03 0.14
C ILE A 319 -23.27 -35.60 1.34
N ILE A 320 -23.62 -34.31 1.43
CA ILE A 320 -24.49 -33.79 2.48
C ILE A 320 -25.82 -34.52 2.49
N ARG A 321 -26.47 -34.71 1.33
CA ARG A 321 -27.73 -35.49 1.22
C ARG A 321 -27.56 -36.94 1.63
N ALA A 322 -26.43 -37.57 1.25
CA ALA A 322 -26.14 -38.94 1.66
C ALA A 322 -25.97 -39.07 3.18
N LEU A 323 -25.24 -38.14 3.80
CA LEU A 323 -25.07 -38.10 5.26
C LEU A 323 -26.39 -37.79 5.97
N ASN A 324 -27.19 -36.84 5.45
CA ASN A 324 -28.52 -36.53 5.98
C ASN A 324 -29.45 -37.73 5.97
N LYS A 325 -29.43 -38.52 4.88
CA LYS A 325 -30.23 -39.75 4.76
C LYS A 325 -29.79 -40.86 5.74
N VAL A 326 -28.46 -41.07 5.85
CA VAL A 326 -27.91 -42.11 6.75
C VAL A 326 -28.17 -41.78 8.21
N TYR A 327 -27.97 -40.55 8.59
CA TYR A 327 -28.05 -40.10 9.98
C TYR A 327 -29.40 -39.46 10.35
N LYS A 328 -30.38 -39.45 9.44
CA LYS A 328 -31.71 -38.87 9.61
C LYS A 328 -31.63 -37.40 10.12
N ARG A 329 -30.67 -36.64 9.59
CA ARG A 329 -30.55 -35.23 9.92
C ARG A 329 -31.63 -34.44 9.20
N GLU A 330 -32.11 -33.38 9.81
CA GLU A 330 -32.92 -32.40 9.13
C GLU A 330 -32.09 -31.74 8.02
N ALA A 331 -32.64 -31.70 6.80
CA ALA A 331 -31.96 -31.20 5.65
C ALA A 331 -32.09 -29.66 5.64
N TYR A 332 -30.97 -28.95 5.85
CA TYR A 332 -30.90 -27.52 5.63
C TYR A 332 -30.21 -27.28 4.30
N PHE A 333 -30.92 -26.69 3.39
CA PHE A 333 -30.40 -26.18 2.10
C PHE A 333 -30.99 -24.83 1.90
N PRO A 334 -30.26 -23.77 2.22
CA PRO A 334 -30.73 -22.42 2.06
C PRO A 334 -31.01 -22.08 0.58
N ASP A 335 -32.05 -21.29 0.35
CA ASP A 335 -32.30 -20.70 -0.97
C ASP A 335 -31.20 -19.69 -1.31
N GLU A 336 -31.05 -19.36 -2.58
CA GLU A 336 -30.00 -18.40 -3.03
C GLU A 336 -30.12 -17.04 -2.36
N ASP A 337 -31.35 -16.58 -2.11
CA ASP A 337 -31.62 -15.32 -1.42
C ASP A 337 -31.19 -15.38 0.06
N GLU A 338 -31.41 -16.51 0.76
CA GLU A 338 -30.97 -16.68 2.16
C GLU A 338 -29.44 -16.75 2.29
N LEU A 339 -28.73 -17.21 1.24
CA LEU A 339 -27.27 -17.28 1.21
C LEU A 339 -26.63 -15.90 1.05
N THR A 340 -27.37 -14.96 0.45
CA THR A 340 -26.90 -13.59 0.13
C THR A 340 -27.40 -12.56 1.14
N GLU A 341 -28.39 -12.88 1.98
CA GLU A 341 -28.84 -12.00 3.05
C GLU A 341 -27.70 -11.73 4.04
N VAL A 342 -27.04 -10.61 3.85
CA VAL A 342 -26.18 -10.02 4.87
C VAL A 342 -27.09 -9.46 5.95
N PRO A 343 -27.01 -9.93 7.21
CA PRO A 343 -27.79 -9.33 8.29
C PRO A 343 -27.42 -7.86 8.43
N ASN A 344 -28.37 -6.98 8.17
CA ASN A 344 -28.31 -5.52 8.23
C ASN A 344 -27.67 -4.80 7.03
N ASP A 345 -28.52 -4.57 6.02
CA ASP A 345 -28.26 -3.58 4.95
C ASP A 345 -28.27 -2.10 5.45
N GLU A 346 -28.53 -1.86 6.74
CA GLU A 346 -28.60 -0.49 7.30
C GLU A 346 -27.25 0.22 7.36
N HIS A 347 -26.12 -0.47 7.19
CA HIS A 347 -24.77 0.11 7.25
C HIS A 347 -24.12 0.44 5.91
N LYS A 348 -24.82 0.22 4.77
CA LYS A 348 -24.28 0.57 3.44
C LYS A 348 -24.12 2.07 3.16
N GLN A 349 -24.51 2.96 4.08
CA GLN A 349 -24.47 4.41 3.85
C GLN A 349 -23.31 5.16 4.51
N GLU A 350 -22.57 4.54 5.37
CA GLU A 350 -21.30 5.10 5.79
C GLU A 350 -20.18 4.40 5.01
N THR A 351 -19.96 4.85 3.77
CA THR A 351 -18.67 4.65 3.13
C THR A 351 -17.62 4.96 4.17
N HIS A 352 -16.79 3.98 4.52
CA HIS A 352 -15.60 4.20 5.34
C HIS A 352 -14.74 5.23 4.61
N VAL A 353 -15.05 6.49 4.87
CA VAL A 353 -14.20 7.60 4.46
C VAL A 353 -12.94 7.41 5.30
N TRP A 354 -11.94 6.79 4.68
CA TRP A 354 -10.56 6.91 5.09
C TRP A 354 -10.21 8.40 4.88
N GLU A 355 -10.76 9.27 5.75
CA GLU A 355 -10.40 10.68 5.75
C GLU A 355 -8.88 10.72 5.84
N SER A 356 -8.28 11.07 4.72
CA SER A 356 -6.89 11.41 4.67
C SER A 356 -6.73 12.62 5.59
N THR A 357 -6.18 12.40 6.77
CA THR A 357 -5.74 13.46 7.68
C THR A 357 -4.64 14.34 7.06
N GLN A 358 -4.46 14.31 5.74
CA GLN A 358 -3.50 15.13 4.99
C GLN A 358 -4.07 16.42 4.42
N ASP A 359 -5.38 16.69 4.53
CA ASP A 359 -5.97 17.98 4.12
C ASP A 359 -6.03 19.05 5.23
N LEU A 360 -5.34 18.82 6.34
CA LEU A 360 -5.13 19.85 7.36
C LEU A 360 -3.84 20.62 7.07
N ASN A 361 -4.06 21.84 6.55
CA ASN A 361 -3.11 22.95 6.48
C ASN A 361 -2.26 23.08 5.21
N LEU A 362 -2.82 23.75 4.22
CA LEU A 362 -2.09 24.77 3.45
C LEU A 362 -3.09 25.73 2.78
N LYS A 363 -3.81 26.51 3.58
CA LYS A 363 -4.25 27.84 3.16
C LYS A 363 -3.40 28.86 3.92
N PRO A 364 -2.55 29.65 3.26
CA PRO A 364 -2.03 30.84 3.90
C PRO A 364 -3.15 31.88 3.92
N GLU A 365 -3.75 32.10 5.09
CA GLU A 365 -4.52 33.32 5.34
C GLU A 365 -3.57 34.52 5.23
N MET A 366 -3.74 35.27 4.15
CA MET A 366 -3.30 36.65 4.08
C MET A 366 -4.19 37.47 5.03
N THR A 367 -3.82 37.57 6.29
CA THR A 367 -4.37 38.61 7.18
C THR A 367 -3.60 39.88 6.98
N ALA A 368 -4.35 40.89 6.56
CA ALA A 368 -3.92 42.29 6.51
C ALA A 368 -3.48 42.76 7.88
N VAL A 369 -2.30 43.36 7.92
CA VAL A 369 -1.77 44.06 9.09
C VAL A 369 -2.58 45.32 9.33
N THR A 370 -3.35 45.35 10.40
CA THR A 370 -3.80 46.59 11.03
C THR A 370 -3.04 46.77 12.34
N THR A 371 -2.27 47.85 12.35
CA THR A 371 -1.51 48.37 13.50
C THR A 371 -2.46 48.86 14.59
N GLU A 372 -2.37 48.31 15.80
CA GLU A 372 -2.67 49.06 17.02
C GLU A 372 -1.73 48.66 18.17
N LYS A 373 -1.23 49.65 18.86
CA LYS A 373 -0.20 49.64 19.91
C LYS A 373 -0.85 49.63 21.32
N PRO A 374 -0.11 49.50 22.41
CA PRO A 374 -0.33 48.44 23.43
C PRO A 374 -0.86 49.02 24.76
N ALA A 375 -1.38 48.13 25.61
CA ALA A 375 -1.55 48.41 27.02
C ALA A 375 -0.90 47.30 27.87
N ALA A 376 -0.05 47.75 28.78
CA ALA A 376 0.70 46.97 29.75
C ALA A 376 -0.17 46.50 30.91
N THR A 377 0.06 45.29 31.46
CA THR A 377 0.08 45.08 32.92
C THR A 377 0.63 43.68 33.27
N GLN A 378 1.76 43.68 33.95
CA GLN A 378 2.28 42.93 35.11
C GLN A 378 2.04 41.42 35.26
N SER A 379 3.16 40.69 35.21
CA SER A 379 3.77 39.91 36.33
C SER A 379 3.15 38.57 36.75
N ALA A 380 3.89 37.49 36.49
CA ALA A 380 4.37 36.61 37.54
C ALA A 380 5.40 35.58 36.97
N LYS A 381 6.52 35.52 37.67
CA LYS A 381 7.66 34.61 37.44
C LYS A 381 7.30 33.18 37.87
N GLN A 382 7.62 32.19 37.06
CA GLN A 382 8.06 30.86 37.57
C GLN A 382 9.10 30.25 36.65
N LYS A 383 10.21 29.82 37.26
CA LYS A 383 11.40 29.21 36.63
C LYS A 383 11.14 27.75 36.23
N PRO A 384 11.83 27.23 35.20
CA PRO A 384 11.79 25.81 34.83
C PRO A 384 12.77 24.99 35.63
N SER A 385 12.35 23.81 36.07
CA SER A 385 13.20 22.73 36.57
C SER A 385 13.68 21.89 35.40
N LYS A 386 15.02 21.72 35.33
CA LYS A 386 15.71 20.76 34.47
C LYS A 386 15.56 19.36 35.08
N GLU A 387 15.07 18.41 34.33
CA GLU A 387 15.35 16.98 34.52
C GLU A 387 15.91 16.41 33.22
N THR A 388 17.19 16.15 33.26
CA THR A 388 17.96 15.36 32.32
C THR A 388 17.67 13.89 32.59
N LEU A 389 17.10 13.17 31.61
CA LEU A 389 17.05 11.71 31.60
C LEU A 389 18.23 11.18 30.79
N ASP A 390 19.09 10.49 31.52
CA ASP A 390 20.32 9.80 31.09
C ASP A 390 19.95 8.42 30.52
N PHE A 391 20.24 8.17 29.23
CA PHE A 391 20.09 6.89 28.56
C PHE A 391 21.45 6.22 28.36
N THR A 392 22.04 5.73 29.43
CA THR A 392 23.13 4.74 29.34
C THR A 392 22.99 3.76 30.50
N GLN A 393 22.61 2.52 30.19
CA GLN A 393 22.98 1.24 30.78
C GLN A 393 21.85 0.22 30.61
N ASN A 394 22.04 -0.77 29.75
CA ASN A 394 22.27 -2.16 30.09
C ASN A 394 22.13 -3.03 28.83
N PHE A 395 23.25 -3.30 28.23
CA PHE A 395 23.51 -4.55 27.52
C PHE A 395 24.60 -5.25 28.27
N LEU A 396 24.37 -6.50 28.72
CA LEU A 396 25.26 -7.64 28.81
C LEU A 396 24.70 -8.68 29.80
N GLU A 397 24.22 -9.76 29.19
CA GLU A 397 24.54 -11.19 29.44
C GLU A 397 23.90 -11.91 30.66
N PRO A 398 23.84 -13.26 30.59
CA PRO A 398 24.15 -14.24 29.53
C PRO A 398 22.91 -14.91 28.92
#